data_f0d2395049748981caa390caad85201b
#
_entry.id   f0d2395049748981caa390caad85201b
#
_cell.length_a   1.000
_cell.length_b   1.000
_cell.length_c   1.000
_cell.angle_alpha   90.00
_cell.angle_beta   90.00
_cell.angle_gamma   90.00
#
_symmetry.space_group_name_H-M   'P 1'
#
loop_
_entity.id
_entity.type
_entity.pdbx_description
1 polymer ?
#
loop_
_entity_poly.entity_id
_entity_poly.type
_entity_poly.pdbx_seq_one_letter_code
_entity_poly.pdbx_strand_id
1 'polypeptide(L)'
;MSDRLTTEYADLVNIYNKEQNFIRQNDSILPVIHIAWLYNKNVEIIDAPASEYKLPEVINTHFDELFSSYQTSEVYDNMNIRVDDWKLNSEKNLFQIFSGRTTYYKSLVTNRAMDYVLSNGASVRKMLEGGPVIHSLKGSSLSNHLGFNGFIETSDEKFMFVFRKKGVSIGEGTYSNSVAASLKTKYALNPSSQFTMAGLENGIIREIEDELGIPPETLLRDKNNILSGPI
;
A
#
# COMPACT_ATOMS: atom_id res chain seq x y z
N MET A 1 -9.09 -19.82 16.64
CA MET A 1 -8.12 -18.95 15.97
C MET A 1 -8.01 -17.54 16.59
N SER A 2 -9.04 -17.07 17.30
CA SER A 2 -9.08 -15.72 17.94
C SER A 2 -8.19 -15.57 19.18
N ASP A 3 -8.03 -16.61 20.00
CA ASP A 3 -7.38 -16.48 21.31
C ASP A 3 -5.84 -16.37 21.28
N ARG A 4 -5.18 -16.86 20.22
CA ARG A 4 -3.73 -16.72 20.08
C ARG A 4 -3.29 -15.33 19.63
N LEU A 5 -4.09 -14.66 18.82
CA LEU A 5 -3.82 -13.29 18.36
C LEU A 5 -3.91 -12.28 19.50
N THR A 6 -4.85 -12.45 20.42
CA THR A 6 -5.08 -11.51 21.52
C THR A 6 -3.96 -11.50 22.56
N THR A 7 -3.30 -12.61 22.84
CA THR A 7 -2.22 -12.69 23.85
C THR A 7 -0.87 -12.18 23.32
N GLU A 8 -0.52 -12.44 22.06
CA GLU A 8 0.75 -11.97 21.47
C GLU A 8 0.77 -10.47 21.21
N TYR A 9 -0.40 -9.84 21.04
CA TYR A 9 -0.51 -8.42 20.71
C TYR A 9 -1.03 -7.54 21.86
N ALA A 10 -1.34 -8.12 23.05
CA ALA A 10 -1.81 -7.34 24.19
C ALA A 10 -0.83 -6.24 24.60
N ASP A 11 0.47 -6.53 24.56
CA ASP A 11 1.50 -5.55 24.87
C ASP A 11 1.62 -4.46 23.79
N LEU A 12 1.42 -4.82 22.52
CA LEU A 12 1.37 -3.87 21.40
C LEU A 12 0.18 -2.91 21.54
N VAL A 13 -0.98 -3.41 21.92
CA VAL A 13 -2.17 -2.57 22.16
C VAL A 13 -1.89 -1.57 23.28
N ASN A 14 -1.22 -1.99 24.35
CA ASN A 14 -0.85 -1.09 25.46
C ASN A 14 0.16 -0.01 25.02
N ILE A 15 1.09 -0.35 24.13
CA ILE A 15 2.06 0.61 23.56
C ILE A 15 1.34 1.57 22.62
N TYR A 16 0.49 1.08 21.73
CA TYR A 16 -0.32 1.88 20.82
C TYR A 16 -1.30 2.79 21.57
N ASN A 17 -1.82 2.36 22.71
CA ASN A 17 -2.68 3.19 23.55
C ASN A 17 -1.97 4.44 24.08
N LYS A 18 -0.65 4.41 24.21
CA LYS A 18 0.16 5.53 24.69
C LYS A 18 0.63 6.46 23.57
N GLU A 19 0.58 6.00 22.31
CA GLU A 19 0.96 6.79 21.15
C GLU A 19 -0.09 7.85 20.84
N GLN A 20 0.32 9.12 20.90
CA GLN A 20 -0.55 10.26 20.65
C GLN A 20 -0.87 10.46 19.17
N ASN A 21 -0.06 9.89 18.29
CA ASN A 21 -0.16 10.09 16.84
C ASN A 21 -1.11 9.09 16.15
N PHE A 22 -1.66 8.13 16.89
CA PHE A 22 -2.65 7.22 16.31
C PHE A 22 -4.03 7.85 16.18
N ILE A 23 -4.72 7.49 15.10
CA ILE A 23 -6.10 7.90 14.91
C ILE A 23 -6.98 7.16 15.93
N ARG A 24 -7.71 7.93 16.73
CA ARG A 24 -8.69 7.41 17.68
C ARG A 24 -10.08 7.70 17.15
N GLN A 25 -10.90 6.67 17.06
CA GLN A 25 -12.29 6.82 16.67
C GLN A 25 -13.18 6.02 17.64
N ASN A 26 -14.00 6.71 18.39
CA ASN A 26 -14.78 6.16 19.51
C ASN A 26 -13.83 5.48 20.51
N ASP A 27 -14.11 4.23 20.88
CA ASP A 27 -13.29 3.42 21.78
C ASP A 27 -12.21 2.60 21.07
N SER A 28 -12.07 2.80 19.75
CA SER A 28 -11.11 2.06 18.92
C SER A 28 -9.90 2.90 18.59
N ILE A 29 -8.73 2.26 18.62
CA ILE A 29 -7.48 2.84 18.14
C ILE A 29 -7.20 2.20 16.78
N LEU A 30 -7.10 3.04 15.76
CA LEU A 30 -6.64 2.62 14.46
C LEU A 30 -5.11 2.71 14.47
N PRO A 31 -4.38 1.62 14.24
CA PRO A 31 -2.92 1.61 14.22
C PRO A 31 -2.40 2.28 12.93
N VAL A 32 -2.86 3.49 12.68
CA VAL A 32 -2.51 4.32 11.54
C VAL A 32 -1.91 5.60 12.08
N ILE A 33 -0.69 5.88 11.70
CA ILE A 33 -0.03 7.14 12.03
C ILE A 33 -0.54 8.20 11.06
N HIS A 34 -1.24 9.18 11.59
CA HIS A 34 -1.59 10.37 10.82
C HIS A 34 -0.32 11.23 10.64
N ILE A 35 0.20 11.24 9.42
CA ILE A 35 1.41 11.99 9.08
C ILE A 35 1.09 13.46 8.80
N ALA A 36 0.18 13.70 7.89
CA ALA A 36 -0.26 15.04 7.49
C ALA A 36 -1.50 14.98 6.58
N TRP A 37 -2.27 16.04 6.57
CA TRP A 37 -3.21 16.31 5.48
C TRP A 37 -2.40 16.86 4.30
N LEU A 38 -2.42 16.17 3.18
CA LEU A 38 -1.74 16.63 1.95
C LEU A 38 -2.54 17.68 1.19
N TYR A 39 -3.74 17.98 1.66
CA TYR A 39 -4.57 19.06 1.15
C TYR A 39 -3.78 20.38 1.20
N ASN A 40 -3.58 21.02 0.08
CA ASN A 40 -2.77 22.24 -0.08
C ASN A 40 -1.26 22.08 0.18
N LYS A 41 -0.72 20.86 0.18
CA LYS A 41 0.73 20.65 0.24
C LYS A 41 1.30 20.41 -1.15
N ASN A 42 2.49 20.92 -1.37
CA ASN A 42 3.28 20.52 -2.54
C ASN A 42 3.79 19.10 -2.31
N VAL A 43 3.53 18.21 -3.26
CA VAL A 43 4.06 16.83 -3.25
C VAL A 43 5.17 16.73 -4.26
N GLU A 44 6.30 16.20 -3.82
CA GLU A 44 7.48 15.96 -4.66
C GLU A 44 7.85 14.47 -4.62
N ILE A 45 8.08 13.90 -5.78
CA ILE A 45 8.60 12.53 -5.90
C ILE A 45 10.09 12.60 -6.18
N ILE A 46 10.87 11.94 -5.34
CA ILE A 46 12.31 11.75 -5.48
C ILE A 46 12.54 10.30 -5.85
N ASP A 47 12.67 10.05 -7.14
CA ASP A 47 12.74 8.70 -7.68
C ASP A 47 14.19 8.21 -7.80
N ALA A 48 14.43 6.96 -7.40
CA ALA A 48 15.69 6.24 -7.55
C ALA A 48 15.49 4.99 -8.41
N PRO A 49 15.49 5.11 -9.76
CA PRO A 49 15.18 4.01 -10.68
C PRO A 49 16.04 2.76 -10.50
N ALA A 50 17.30 2.94 -10.07
CA ALA A 50 18.23 1.84 -9.81
C ALA A 50 18.03 1.18 -8.43
N SER A 51 17.19 1.75 -7.57
CA SER A 51 16.86 1.18 -6.26
C SER A 51 15.82 0.09 -6.41
N GLU A 52 16.27 -1.16 -6.55
CA GLU A 52 15.38 -2.32 -6.56
C GLU A 52 15.44 -3.05 -5.22
N TYR A 53 14.28 -3.27 -4.63
CA TYR A 53 14.13 -4.04 -3.40
C TYR A 53 14.54 -5.50 -3.61
N LYS A 54 15.36 -5.99 -2.71
CA LYS A 54 15.76 -7.40 -2.64
C LYS A 54 15.14 -8.04 -1.40
N LEU A 55 14.56 -9.22 -1.58
CA LEU A 55 14.06 -10.00 -0.44
C LEU A 55 15.20 -10.31 0.52
N PRO A 56 14.99 -10.11 1.84
CA PRO A 56 15.91 -10.65 2.84
C PRO A 56 16.09 -12.16 2.67
N GLU A 57 17.28 -12.66 2.91
CA GLU A 57 17.60 -14.08 2.73
C GLU A 57 16.67 -14.99 3.53
N VAL A 58 16.33 -14.59 4.76
CA VAL A 58 15.39 -15.32 5.63
C VAL A 58 13.99 -15.45 5.02
N ILE A 59 13.53 -14.48 4.24
CA ILE A 59 12.24 -14.55 3.54
C ILE A 59 12.40 -15.35 2.25
N ASN A 60 13.49 -15.13 1.52
CA ASN A 60 13.76 -15.82 0.27
C ASN A 60 13.81 -17.34 0.46
N THR A 61 14.38 -17.80 1.57
CA THR A 61 14.43 -19.24 1.95
C THR A 61 13.02 -19.83 2.14
N HIS A 62 12.04 -19.03 2.52
CA HIS A 62 10.66 -19.47 2.76
C HIS A 62 9.68 -18.98 1.67
N PHE A 63 10.20 -18.55 0.52
CA PHE A 63 9.37 -17.91 -0.51
C PHE A 63 8.19 -18.80 -0.95
N ASP A 64 8.45 -20.05 -1.30
CA ASP A 64 7.44 -20.98 -1.81
C ASP A 64 6.36 -21.28 -0.75
N GLU A 65 6.75 -21.42 0.51
CA GLU A 65 5.82 -21.64 1.61
C GLU A 65 4.92 -20.41 1.82
N LEU A 66 5.49 -19.21 1.88
CA LEU A 66 4.75 -17.95 2.02
C LEU A 66 3.84 -17.69 0.82
N PHE A 67 4.31 -18.01 -0.39
CA PHE A 67 3.57 -17.81 -1.62
C PHE A 67 2.46 -18.83 -1.83
N SER A 68 2.54 -20.00 -1.19
CA SER A 68 1.58 -21.10 -1.37
C SER A 68 0.12 -20.70 -1.07
N SER A 69 -0.10 -19.76 -0.13
CA SER A 69 -1.42 -19.23 0.19
C SER A 69 -2.07 -18.42 -0.94
N TYR A 70 -1.30 -18.05 -1.98
CA TYR A 70 -1.75 -17.26 -3.13
C TYR A 70 -1.86 -18.08 -4.43
N GLN A 71 -1.48 -19.35 -4.44
CA GLN A 71 -1.45 -20.19 -5.65
C GLN A 71 -2.81 -20.39 -6.31
N THR A 72 -3.91 -20.24 -5.56
CA THR A 72 -5.28 -20.36 -6.08
C THR A 72 -5.82 -19.05 -6.66
N SER A 73 -5.09 -17.97 -6.53
CA SER A 73 -5.47 -16.64 -7.01
C SER A 73 -4.83 -16.38 -8.38
N GLU A 74 -5.57 -15.73 -9.27
CA GLU A 74 -5.01 -15.20 -10.52
C GLU A 74 -4.15 -13.98 -10.22
N VAL A 75 -2.88 -14.21 -9.87
CA VAL A 75 -1.93 -13.16 -9.56
C VAL A 75 -0.75 -13.18 -10.53
N TYR A 76 -0.33 -12.02 -10.95
CA TYR A 76 0.79 -11.83 -11.87
C TYR A 76 1.88 -10.99 -11.22
N ASP A 77 3.14 -11.37 -11.43
CA ASP A 77 4.26 -10.60 -10.91
C ASP A 77 4.53 -9.37 -11.80
N ASN A 78 4.03 -8.24 -11.36
CA ASN A 78 4.29 -6.98 -12.02
C ASN A 78 5.35 -6.19 -11.25
N MET A 79 6.20 -5.48 -11.98
CA MET A 79 7.08 -4.48 -11.40
C MET A 79 6.24 -3.28 -10.95
N ASN A 80 6.41 -2.88 -9.70
CA ASN A 80 5.67 -1.82 -9.04
C ASN A 80 6.60 -0.74 -8.50
N ILE A 81 6.05 0.45 -8.29
CA ILE A 81 6.72 1.49 -7.52
C ILE A 81 6.77 1.06 -6.05
N ARG A 82 7.92 1.26 -5.43
CA ARG A 82 8.17 1.08 -3.99
C ARG A 82 8.23 2.43 -3.29
N VAL A 83 7.72 2.51 -2.07
CA VAL A 83 7.98 3.66 -1.19
C VAL A 83 9.16 3.32 -0.29
N ASP A 84 10.27 4.00 -0.48
CA ASP A 84 11.51 3.80 0.29
C ASP A 84 11.53 4.64 1.57
N ASP A 85 11.00 5.87 1.49
CA ASP A 85 10.94 6.81 2.61
C ASP A 85 9.96 7.96 2.29
N TRP A 86 9.65 8.77 3.30
CA TRP A 86 8.93 10.03 3.12
C TRP A 86 9.49 11.11 4.05
N LYS A 87 9.31 12.37 3.68
CA LYS A 87 9.65 13.52 4.52
C LYS A 87 8.58 14.60 4.42
N LEU A 88 8.21 15.13 5.57
CA LEU A 88 7.36 16.31 5.65
C LEU A 88 8.21 17.52 6.07
N ASN A 89 8.26 18.53 5.22
CA ASN A 89 8.81 19.83 5.54
C ASN A 89 7.66 20.82 5.73
N SER A 90 7.30 21.05 6.99
CA SER A 90 6.17 21.93 7.34
C SER A 90 6.45 23.39 7.00
N GLU A 91 7.69 23.84 7.09
CA GLU A 91 8.08 25.23 6.78
C GLU A 91 7.89 25.55 5.29
N LYS A 92 8.22 24.59 4.43
CA LYS A 92 8.08 24.70 2.97
C LYS A 92 6.74 24.21 2.45
N ASN A 93 5.85 23.75 3.32
CA ASN A 93 4.60 23.09 2.93
C ASN A 93 4.81 21.98 1.90
N LEU A 94 5.86 21.17 2.09
CA LEU A 94 6.33 20.19 1.11
C LEU A 94 6.30 18.78 1.71
N PHE A 95 5.66 17.85 1.00
CA PHE A 95 5.70 16.42 1.28
C PHE A 95 6.51 15.70 0.21
N GLN A 96 7.57 15.03 0.60
CA GLN A 96 8.47 14.32 -0.30
C GLN A 96 8.28 12.81 -0.15
N ILE A 97 8.15 12.11 -1.27
CA ILE A 97 8.09 10.65 -1.36
C ILE A 97 9.36 10.17 -2.06
N PHE A 98 10.12 9.32 -1.39
CA PHE A 98 11.29 8.66 -1.96
C PHE A 98 10.85 7.30 -2.50
N SER A 99 11.16 7.03 -3.76
CA SER A 99 10.65 5.82 -4.44
C SER A 99 11.76 5.00 -5.08
N GLY A 100 11.53 3.70 -5.13
CA GLY A 100 12.33 2.70 -5.81
C GLY A 100 11.44 1.72 -6.56
N ARG A 101 11.93 0.51 -6.73
CA ARG A 101 11.25 -0.56 -7.46
C ARG A 101 11.09 -1.80 -6.60
N THR A 102 9.98 -2.51 -6.81
CA THR A 102 9.72 -3.82 -6.22
C THR A 102 8.81 -4.63 -7.14
N THR A 103 8.51 -5.88 -6.80
CA THR A 103 7.51 -6.66 -7.52
C THR A 103 6.31 -6.99 -6.65
N TYR A 104 5.20 -7.34 -7.30
CA TYR A 104 3.97 -7.69 -6.60
C TYR A 104 4.17 -8.93 -5.72
N TYR A 105 4.85 -9.96 -6.21
CA TYR A 105 5.12 -11.18 -5.45
C TYR A 105 5.95 -10.92 -4.20
N LYS A 106 6.94 -10.02 -4.28
CA LYS A 106 7.72 -9.62 -3.11
C LYS A 106 6.83 -9.01 -2.02
N SER A 107 5.77 -8.28 -2.39
CA SER A 107 4.82 -7.74 -1.42
C SER A 107 3.88 -8.80 -0.83
N LEU A 108 3.54 -9.83 -1.61
CA LEU A 108 2.72 -10.95 -1.11
C LEU A 108 3.44 -11.71 0.00
N VAL A 109 4.74 -11.99 -0.18
CA VAL A 109 5.54 -12.77 0.78
C VAL A 109 6.16 -11.93 1.90
N THR A 110 5.95 -10.62 1.92
CA THR A 110 6.40 -9.72 2.98
C THR A 110 5.22 -8.99 3.62
N ASN A 111 4.81 -7.84 3.08
CA ASN A 111 3.77 -6.99 3.68
C ASN A 111 2.44 -7.72 3.91
N ARG A 112 2.02 -8.59 2.99
CA ARG A 112 0.76 -9.33 3.12
C ARG A 112 0.87 -10.61 3.92
N ALA A 113 2.06 -11.20 4.00
CA ALA A 113 2.32 -12.43 4.75
C ALA A 113 2.80 -12.19 6.19
N MET A 114 2.69 -10.97 6.71
CA MET A 114 3.26 -10.59 8.02
C MET A 114 2.93 -11.58 9.13
N ASP A 115 1.69 -12.05 9.19
CA ASP A 115 1.19 -12.93 10.25
C ASP A 115 1.01 -14.38 9.80
N TYR A 116 1.52 -14.75 8.62
CA TYR A 116 1.57 -16.14 8.19
C TYR A 116 2.56 -16.91 9.09
N VAL A 117 2.09 -18.00 9.66
CA VAL A 117 2.92 -18.86 10.52
C VAL A 117 3.54 -19.95 9.67
N LEU A 118 4.85 -19.87 9.51
CA LEU A 118 5.66 -20.87 8.81
C LEU A 118 5.65 -22.22 9.53
N SER A 119 6.01 -23.27 8.83
CA SER A 119 6.12 -24.63 9.35
C SER A 119 7.04 -24.76 10.57
N ASN A 120 8.04 -23.89 10.67
CA ASN A 120 8.96 -23.79 11.82
C ASN A 120 8.41 -22.95 13.00
N GLY A 121 7.18 -22.43 12.92
CA GLY A 121 6.56 -21.61 13.95
C GLY A 121 6.96 -20.13 13.95
N ALA A 122 7.83 -19.71 13.03
CA ALA A 122 8.14 -18.28 12.83
C ALA A 122 7.06 -17.57 12.00
N SER A 123 7.07 -16.24 12.01
CA SER A 123 6.28 -15.42 11.09
C SER A 123 7.14 -14.31 10.53
N VAL A 124 6.73 -13.76 9.38
CA VAL A 124 7.43 -12.63 8.76
C VAL A 124 7.55 -11.46 9.75
N ARG A 125 6.49 -11.20 10.51
CA ARG A 125 6.49 -10.18 11.57
C ARG A 125 7.59 -10.42 12.61
N LYS A 126 7.67 -11.63 13.15
CA LYS A 126 8.69 -11.96 14.17
C LYS A 126 10.10 -11.85 13.62
N MET A 127 10.30 -12.16 12.35
CA MET A 127 11.62 -12.15 11.71
C MET A 127 12.08 -10.74 11.32
N LEU A 128 11.18 -9.87 10.87
CA LEU A 128 11.53 -8.58 10.28
C LEU A 128 11.04 -7.35 11.08
N GLU A 129 9.86 -7.44 11.71
CA GLU A 129 9.17 -6.31 12.33
C GLU A 129 8.58 -6.71 13.69
N GLY A 130 9.39 -7.32 14.55
CA GLY A 130 8.96 -7.95 15.79
C GLY A 130 8.37 -7.00 16.85
N GLY A 131 8.32 -5.69 16.58
CA GLY A 131 7.81 -4.71 17.56
C GLY A 131 8.62 -4.69 18.86
N PRO A 132 8.23 -3.91 19.83
CA PRO A 132 7.06 -3.01 19.90
C PRO A 132 7.24 -1.68 19.14
N VAL A 133 8.44 -1.43 18.63
CA VAL A 133 8.76 -0.18 17.93
C VAL A 133 8.37 -0.29 16.46
N ILE A 134 7.57 0.67 15.99
CA ILE A 134 7.30 0.81 14.55
C ILE A 134 8.52 1.47 13.92
N HIS A 135 9.17 0.75 13.02
CA HIS A 135 10.32 1.27 12.27
C HIS A 135 9.87 2.27 11.20
N SER A 136 10.75 3.21 10.85
CA SER A 136 10.51 4.09 9.70
C SER A 136 10.57 3.30 8.40
N LEU A 137 9.98 3.81 7.32
CA LEU A 137 10.10 3.21 6.00
C LEU A 137 11.55 3.17 5.51
N LYS A 138 12.36 4.14 5.95
CA LYS A 138 13.78 4.20 5.57
C LYS A 138 14.52 2.94 6.05
N GLY A 139 15.02 2.17 5.09
CA GLY A 139 15.71 0.92 5.38
C GLY A 139 14.78 -0.25 5.74
N SER A 140 13.48 -0.13 5.52
CA SER A 140 12.52 -1.21 5.75
C SER A 140 12.90 -2.47 5.01
N SER A 141 12.82 -3.60 5.71
CA SER A 141 13.03 -4.95 5.16
C SER A 141 11.81 -5.48 4.39
N LEU A 142 10.74 -4.71 4.30
CA LEU A 142 9.51 -5.07 3.59
C LEU A 142 9.49 -4.50 2.17
N SER A 143 8.69 -5.10 1.32
CA SER A 143 8.56 -4.71 -0.10
C SER A 143 7.97 -3.32 -0.29
N ASN A 144 6.99 -2.93 0.54
CA ASN A 144 6.37 -1.59 0.58
C ASN A 144 5.95 -1.04 -0.79
N HIS A 145 5.31 -1.88 -1.63
CA HIS A 145 4.84 -1.39 -2.92
C HIS A 145 3.79 -0.30 -2.73
N LEU A 146 3.84 0.72 -3.56
CA LEU A 146 2.85 1.79 -3.60
C LEU A 146 1.58 1.27 -4.26
N GLY A 147 0.47 1.43 -3.58
CA GLY A 147 -0.87 1.21 -4.10
C GLY A 147 -1.75 2.40 -3.82
N PHE A 148 -2.93 2.41 -4.40
CA PHE A 148 -3.94 3.42 -4.13
C PHE A 148 -5.32 2.78 -4.00
N ASN A 149 -6.18 3.47 -3.30
CA ASN A 149 -7.60 3.18 -3.19
C ASN A 149 -8.38 4.43 -3.60
N GLY A 150 -9.44 4.27 -4.35
CA GLY A 150 -10.24 5.38 -4.82
C GLY A 150 -11.73 5.06 -4.90
N PHE A 151 -12.52 6.11 -4.86
CA PHE A 151 -13.94 6.06 -5.17
C PHE A 151 -14.21 6.84 -6.45
N ILE A 152 -15.01 6.25 -7.33
CA ILE A 152 -15.55 6.93 -8.51
C ILE A 152 -16.88 7.53 -8.11
N GLU A 153 -16.98 8.84 -8.24
CA GLU A 153 -18.24 9.56 -8.14
C GLU A 153 -18.83 9.71 -9.54
N THR A 154 -20.10 9.35 -9.67
CA THR A 154 -20.84 9.46 -10.94
C THR A 154 -21.42 10.87 -11.10
N SER A 155 -21.81 11.24 -12.32
CA SER A 155 -22.38 12.57 -12.62
C SER A 155 -23.68 12.88 -11.86
N ASP A 156 -24.33 11.88 -11.28
CA ASP A 156 -25.50 12.00 -10.41
C ASP A 156 -25.13 11.93 -8.91
N GLU A 157 -23.88 12.24 -8.57
CA GLU A 157 -23.36 12.37 -7.20
C GLU A 157 -23.45 11.08 -6.38
N LYS A 158 -23.33 9.91 -7.02
CA LYS A 158 -23.31 8.62 -6.34
C LYS A 158 -21.91 8.02 -6.37
N PHE A 159 -21.54 7.34 -5.28
CA PHE A 159 -20.30 6.59 -5.22
C PHE A 159 -20.48 5.16 -5.73
N MET A 160 -19.54 4.73 -6.57
CA MET A 160 -19.49 3.36 -7.06
C MET A 160 -18.79 2.47 -6.03
N PHE A 161 -19.40 1.32 -5.72
CA PHE A 161 -18.79 0.25 -4.93
C PHE A 161 -18.70 -1.01 -5.77
N VAL A 162 -17.58 -1.74 -5.65
CA VAL A 162 -17.36 -2.99 -6.37
C VAL A 162 -17.61 -4.17 -5.46
N PHE A 163 -18.47 -5.09 -5.89
CA PHE A 163 -18.65 -6.37 -5.19
C PHE A 163 -17.49 -7.33 -5.53
N ARG A 164 -16.78 -7.75 -4.51
CA ARG A 164 -15.63 -8.65 -4.64
C ARG A 164 -16.10 -10.10 -4.73
N LYS A 165 -16.05 -10.64 -5.95
CA LYS A 165 -16.47 -12.03 -6.24
C LYS A 165 -15.52 -13.05 -5.61
N LYS A 166 -15.89 -14.34 -5.69
CA LYS A 166 -15.03 -15.45 -5.29
C LYS A 166 -13.70 -15.48 -6.05
N GLY A 167 -12.64 -15.93 -5.37
CA GLY A 167 -11.30 -16.06 -5.95
C GLY A 167 -10.41 -14.82 -5.84
N VAL A 168 -10.88 -13.73 -5.22
CA VAL A 168 -10.02 -12.58 -4.91
C VAL A 168 -9.26 -12.80 -3.61
N SER A 169 -8.03 -12.29 -3.53
CA SER A 169 -7.14 -12.52 -2.39
C SER A 169 -7.57 -11.85 -1.07
N ILE A 170 -8.44 -10.85 -1.10
CA ILE A 170 -8.90 -10.11 0.08
C ILE A 170 -10.37 -9.74 -0.07
N GLY A 171 -11.15 -9.90 1.01
CA GLY A 171 -12.52 -9.38 1.10
C GLY A 171 -13.52 -10.07 0.17
N GLU A 172 -13.34 -11.36 -0.12
CA GLU A 172 -14.31 -12.14 -0.89
C GLU A 172 -15.73 -11.99 -0.30
N GLY A 173 -16.70 -11.75 -1.18
CA GLY A 173 -18.10 -11.62 -0.78
C GLY A 173 -18.48 -10.30 -0.11
N THR A 174 -17.60 -9.30 -0.16
CA THR A 174 -17.84 -7.96 0.40
C THR A 174 -17.87 -6.88 -0.67
N TYR A 175 -18.39 -5.71 -0.32
CA TYR A 175 -18.23 -4.51 -1.12
C TYR A 175 -16.94 -3.80 -0.74
N SER A 176 -16.25 -3.24 -1.73
CA SER A 176 -15.05 -2.42 -1.55
C SER A 176 -15.20 -1.08 -2.27
N ASN A 177 -14.23 -0.19 -2.06
CA ASN A 177 -14.03 0.99 -2.87
C ASN A 177 -14.04 0.67 -4.38
N SER A 178 -14.23 1.68 -5.21
CA SER A 178 -14.37 1.51 -6.67
C SER A 178 -13.15 0.87 -7.30
N VAL A 179 -11.95 1.31 -6.88
CA VAL A 179 -10.68 0.84 -7.40
C VAL A 179 -9.67 0.68 -6.27
N ALA A 180 -8.91 -0.42 -6.31
CA ALA A 180 -7.80 -0.71 -5.40
C ALA A 180 -6.71 -1.42 -6.18
N ALA A 181 -5.66 -0.72 -6.53
CA ALA A 181 -4.60 -1.26 -7.38
C ALA A 181 -3.19 -0.95 -6.87
N SER A 182 -2.23 -1.77 -7.29
CA SER A 182 -0.82 -1.49 -7.13
C SER A 182 -0.34 -0.59 -8.27
N LEU A 183 0.51 0.37 -7.98
CA LEU A 183 1.03 1.28 -9.00
C LEU A 183 2.10 0.60 -9.84
N LYS A 184 1.69 0.05 -10.99
CA LYS A 184 2.55 -0.68 -11.92
C LYS A 184 3.50 0.26 -12.66
N THR A 185 4.78 -0.10 -12.75
CA THR A 185 5.79 0.70 -13.46
C THR A 185 5.44 0.93 -14.92
N LYS A 186 4.78 -0.03 -15.58
CA LYS A 186 4.37 0.08 -17.00
C LYS A 186 3.52 1.32 -17.30
N TYR A 187 2.81 1.84 -16.30
CA TYR A 187 1.95 3.02 -16.42
C TYR A 187 2.52 4.25 -15.72
N ALA A 188 3.29 4.03 -14.65
CA ALA A 188 3.74 5.09 -13.76
C ALA A 188 5.08 5.73 -14.19
N LEU A 189 5.83 5.08 -15.09
CA LEU A 189 7.11 5.62 -15.52
C LEU A 189 7.00 6.46 -16.79
N ASN A 190 7.77 7.54 -16.84
CA ASN A 190 7.96 8.33 -18.05
C ASN A 190 8.93 7.61 -19.03
N PRO A 191 9.12 8.12 -20.27
CA PRO A 191 10.05 7.53 -21.23
C PRO A 191 11.51 7.44 -20.76
N SER A 192 11.90 8.23 -19.76
CA SER A 192 13.23 8.18 -19.13
C SER A 192 13.28 7.20 -17.94
N SER A 193 12.28 6.33 -17.78
CA SER A 193 12.16 5.35 -16.71
C SER A 193 12.08 5.94 -15.30
N GLN A 194 11.65 7.19 -15.18
CA GLN A 194 11.48 7.88 -13.91
C GLN A 194 10.03 7.92 -13.48
N PHE A 195 9.79 7.74 -12.19
CA PHE A 195 8.50 7.97 -11.55
C PHE A 195 8.35 9.43 -11.16
N THR A 196 7.23 10.03 -11.53
CA THR A 196 6.92 11.45 -11.33
C THR A 196 5.47 11.63 -10.92
N MET A 197 5.06 12.84 -10.50
CA MET A 197 3.64 13.13 -10.23
C MET A 197 2.75 12.87 -11.44
N ALA A 198 3.18 13.26 -12.65
CA ALA A 198 2.44 12.93 -13.87
C ALA A 198 2.36 11.42 -14.12
N GLY A 199 3.40 10.67 -13.74
CA GLY A 199 3.40 9.22 -13.77
C GLY A 199 2.45 8.60 -12.75
N LEU A 200 2.36 9.16 -11.56
CA LEU A 200 1.38 8.75 -10.55
C LEU A 200 -0.05 8.91 -11.07
N GLU A 201 -0.38 10.09 -11.60
CA GLU A 201 -1.69 10.35 -12.20
C GLU A 201 -2.01 9.40 -13.35
N ASN A 202 -1.07 9.23 -14.29
CA ASN A 202 -1.26 8.31 -15.41
C ASN A 202 -1.46 6.88 -14.93
N GLY A 203 -0.69 6.43 -13.93
CA GLY A 203 -0.82 5.13 -13.32
C GLY A 203 -2.22 4.90 -12.74
N ILE A 204 -2.74 5.85 -11.97
CA ILE A 204 -4.09 5.79 -11.39
C ILE A 204 -5.15 5.68 -12.50
N ILE A 205 -5.08 6.52 -13.53
CA ILE A 205 -6.03 6.54 -14.63
C ILE A 205 -6.04 5.21 -15.39
N ARG A 206 -4.86 4.66 -15.68
CA ARG A 206 -4.73 3.39 -16.40
C ARG A 206 -5.18 2.19 -15.57
N GLU A 207 -4.96 2.20 -14.26
CA GLU A 207 -5.49 1.16 -13.39
C GLU A 207 -7.02 1.24 -13.26
N ILE A 208 -7.62 2.43 -13.30
CA ILE A 208 -9.08 2.60 -13.37
C ILE A 208 -9.63 2.00 -14.68
N GLU A 209 -8.97 2.24 -15.79
CA GLU A 209 -9.32 1.63 -17.08
C GLU A 209 -9.20 0.10 -17.04
N ASP A 210 -8.07 -0.43 -16.54
CA ASP A 210 -7.82 -1.87 -16.42
C ASP A 210 -8.84 -2.59 -15.51
N GLU A 211 -9.15 -2.00 -14.35
CA GLU A 211 -9.97 -2.64 -13.32
C GLU A 211 -11.48 -2.45 -13.54
N LEU A 212 -11.89 -1.31 -14.07
CA LEU A 212 -13.31 -0.92 -14.19
C LEU A 212 -13.79 -0.81 -15.63
N GLY A 213 -12.90 -0.81 -16.62
CA GLY A 213 -13.23 -0.57 -18.02
C GLY A 213 -13.73 0.86 -18.28
N ILE A 214 -13.40 1.82 -17.42
CA ILE A 214 -13.76 3.22 -17.58
C ILE A 214 -12.70 3.91 -18.44
N PRO A 215 -13.03 4.39 -19.65
CA PRO A 215 -12.06 5.04 -20.52
C PRO A 215 -11.52 6.34 -19.89
N PRO A 216 -10.22 6.63 -20.04
CA PRO A 216 -9.58 7.82 -19.44
C PRO A 216 -10.25 9.15 -19.79
N GLU A 217 -10.81 9.25 -20.99
CA GLU A 217 -11.50 10.46 -21.49
C GLU A 217 -12.84 10.73 -20.80
N THR A 218 -13.43 9.73 -20.15
CA THR A 218 -14.68 9.89 -19.40
C THR A 218 -14.48 10.37 -17.97
N LEU A 219 -13.22 10.32 -17.49
CA LEU A 219 -12.88 10.80 -16.15
C LEU A 219 -12.83 12.33 -16.14
N LEU A 220 -13.81 12.96 -15.52
CA LEU A 220 -13.76 14.40 -15.26
C LEU A 220 -12.71 14.65 -14.17
N ARG A 221 -11.73 15.46 -14.51
CA ARG A 221 -10.73 15.92 -13.55
C ARG A 221 -11.25 17.21 -12.91
N ASP A 222 -11.38 17.25 -11.60
CA ASP A 222 -11.45 18.53 -10.92
C ASP A 222 -10.16 19.31 -11.25
N LYS A 223 -10.29 20.60 -11.52
CA LYS A 223 -9.18 21.49 -11.91
C LYS A 223 -8.06 21.53 -10.86
N ASN A 224 -8.26 20.96 -9.71
CA ASN A 224 -7.37 21.02 -8.54
C ASN A 224 -6.67 19.70 -8.17
N ASN A 225 -6.83 18.61 -8.90
CA ASN A 225 -6.11 17.32 -8.78
C ASN A 225 -6.97 16.10 -8.49
N ILE A 226 -6.61 14.98 -9.14
CA ILE A 226 -7.05 13.62 -8.83
C ILE A 226 -6.75 13.21 -7.36
N LEU A 227 -5.91 13.94 -6.66
CA LEU A 227 -5.52 13.71 -5.27
C LEU A 227 -6.19 14.68 -4.28
N SER A 228 -7.28 15.31 -4.64
CA SER A 228 -8.02 16.24 -3.78
C SER A 228 -8.97 15.53 -2.80
N GLY A 229 -8.48 14.52 -2.10
CA GLY A 229 -9.21 13.89 -1.02
C GLY A 229 -8.31 13.60 0.18
N PRO A 230 -8.87 13.44 1.39
CA PRO A 230 -8.10 12.92 2.49
C PRO A 230 -7.62 11.49 2.15
N ILE A 231 -6.31 11.29 2.14
CA ILE A 231 -5.67 9.98 2.04
C ILE A 231 -5.73 9.32 3.41
#